data_d6f5f6c2a90b0a27b4a781cf7869cd26
#
_entry.id   d6f5f6c2a90b0a27b4a781cf7869cd26
#
_cell.length_a   1.000
_cell.length_b   1.000
_cell.length_c   1.000
_cell.angle_alpha   90.00
_cell.angle_beta   90.00
_cell.angle_gamma   90.00
#
_symmetry.space_group_name_H-M   'P 1'
#
loop_
_entity.id
_entity.type
_entity.pdbx_description
1 polymer ?
#
loop_
_entity_poly.entity_id
_entity_poly.type
_entity_poly.pdbx_seq_one_letter_code
_entity_poly.pdbx_strand_id
1 'polypeptide(L)'
;IGVAATTVVSCTPAKTEYASYELYPVRSGSLTEMEYTPAATQFALWAPTADEVRLMLFEAGDGGHAYETISMESSEEGTWKTKVEKDLIGKFYTFNVKINDKWLGDTPGINAKAVGVNGKRAAIIDMKSTDPEGWADDKRPALASPADVILYEMHHRDMSIDPSSGIEHKGKFLALTEQGTVSPDKLATGIDHLKELGVTHVHLLPSYDYASVDETKLDENKYNWGYDPQNYNVPDGSYSTDPYKPDVRIREFKQMVQALHKAGIRVVLDVVYNHTFNTSDSNFERTVPGYFYRQRPDGTYADGSACGNETASN
;
A
#
# COMPACT_ATOMS: atom_id res chain seq x y z
N ILE A 1 60.96 -23.45 -2.98
CA ILE A 1 59.96 -22.49 -3.50
C ILE A 1 58.73 -22.67 -2.62
N GLY A 2 58.61 -21.80 -1.58
CA GLY A 2 57.47 -21.80 -0.67
C GLY A 2 56.32 -20.95 -1.24
N VAL A 3 55.14 -21.54 -1.35
CA VAL A 3 53.91 -20.84 -1.70
C VAL A 3 53.32 -20.28 -0.41
N ALA A 4 53.35 -18.95 -0.25
CA ALA A 4 52.66 -18.29 0.85
C ALA A 4 51.16 -18.31 0.57
N ALA A 5 50.39 -18.99 1.42
CA ALA A 5 48.93 -18.94 1.42
C ALA A 5 48.49 -17.60 2.07
N THR A 6 47.95 -16.71 1.30
CA THR A 6 47.34 -15.47 1.79
C THR A 6 45.93 -15.83 2.31
N THR A 7 45.77 -15.88 3.63
CA THR A 7 44.48 -15.98 4.26
C THR A 7 43.76 -14.64 4.15
N VAL A 8 42.75 -14.57 3.32
CA VAL A 8 41.79 -13.44 3.30
C VAL A 8 40.92 -13.55 4.55
N VAL A 9 41.22 -12.72 5.54
CA VAL A 9 40.32 -12.57 6.69
C VAL A 9 39.14 -11.75 6.22
N SER A 10 37.99 -12.41 6.02
CA SER A 10 36.71 -11.74 5.83
C SER A 10 36.31 -11.09 7.15
N CYS A 11 36.50 -9.79 7.27
CA CYS A 11 35.94 -9.02 8.35
C CYS A 11 34.44 -8.88 8.09
N THR A 12 33.62 -9.80 8.61
CA THR A 12 32.20 -9.54 8.76
C THR A 12 32.06 -8.38 9.77
N PRO A 13 31.41 -7.27 9.42
CA PRO A 13 31.21 -6.18 10.38
C PRO A 13 30.47 -6.74 11.60
N ALA A 14 30.96 -6.37 12.81
CA ALA A 14 30.32 -6.78 14.06
C ALA A 14 28.87 -6.31 14.03
N LYS A 15 27.93 -7.22 14.36
CA LYS A 15 26.52 -6.92 14.48
C LYS A 15 26.31 -5.81 15.51
N THR A 16 25.64 -4.74 15.12
CA THR A 16 25.25 -3.67 16.05
C THR A 16 24.03 -4.13 16.83
N GLU A 17 24.23 -4.45 18.11
CA GLU A 17 23.13 -4.71 19.03
C GLU A 17 22.67 -3.41 19.67
N TYR A 18 21.38 -3.15 19.65
CA TYR A 18 20.76 -1.98 20.28
C TYR A 18 20.05 -2.43 21.55
N ALA A 19 20.32 -1.74 22.68
CA ALA A 19 19.73 -2.06 23.97
C ALA A 19 18.23 -1.69 24.06
N SER A 20 17.76 -0.79 23.18
CA SER A 20 16.35 -0.39 23.11
C SER A 20 16.03 0.20 21.72
N TYR A 21 14.75 0.36 21.42
CA TYR A 21 14.26 0.92 20.15
C TYR A 21 14.68 2.38 19.94
N GLU A 22 14.83 3.18 21.00
CA GLU A 22 15.24 4.58 20.94
C GLU A 22 16.68 4.75 20.45
N LEU A 23 17.47 3.67 20.50
CA LEU A 23 18.85 3.67 20.02
C LEU A 23 18.96 3.26 18.56
N TYR A 24 17.86 2.89 17.91
CA TYR A 24 17.89 2.60 16.49
C TYR A 24 18.25 3.87 15.71
N PRO A 25 19.05 3.75 14.62
CA PRO A 25 19.42 4.90 13.83
C PRO A 25 18.17 5.53 13.22
N VAL A 26 17.98 6.83 13.49
CA VAL A 26 16.89 7.61 12.93
C VAL A 26 17.29 8.09 11.55
N ARG A 27 16.45 7.79 10.56
CA ARG A 27 16.66 8.29 9.22
C ARG A 27 16.08 9.71 9.07
N SER A 28 16.88 10.61 8.52
CA SER A 28 16.40 11.94 8.14
C SER A 28 15.57 11.88 6.84
N GLY A 29 14.32 12.35 6.92
CA GLY A 29 13.39 12.43 5.78
C GLY A 29 12.68 11.11 5.45
N SER A 30 11.83 11.13 4.44
CA SER A 30 11.06 9.96 3.99
C SER A 30 11.93 8.95 3.24
N LEU A 31 11.66 7.66 3.43
CA LEU A 31 12.27 6.58 2.67
C LEU A 31 11.40 6.24 1.46
N THR A 32 11.96 6.35 0.27
CA THR A 32 11.39 5.74 -0.93
C THR A 32 11.98 4.34 -1.09
N GLU A 33 11.14 3.31 -0.92
CA GLU A 33 11.60 1.93 -0.97
C GLU A 33 11.89 1.45 -2.39
N MET A 34 11.28 2.06 -3.40
CA MET A 34 11.48 1.75 -4.81
C MET A 34 11.42 3.02 -5.66
N GLU A 35 12.48 3.27 -6.43
CA GLU A 35 12.55 4.34 -7.42
C GLU A 35 12.85 3.74 -8.79
N TYR A 36 11.87 3.83 -9.68
CA TYR A 36 11.96 3.28 -11.04
C TYR A 36 12.40 4.34 -12.05
N THR A 37 13.29 3.91 -12.93
CA THR A 37 13.55 4.52 -14.26
C THR A 37 13.70 3.41 -15.31
N PRO A 38 13.50 3.69 -16.61
CA PRO A 38 13.73 2.68 -17.66
C PRO A 38 15.16 2.12 -17.69
N ALA A 39 16.15 2.87 -17.22
CA ALA A 39 17.55 2.44 -17.19
C ALA A 39 17.89 1.61 -15.94
N ALA A 40 17.24 1.89 -14.82
CA ALA A 40 17.54 1.21 -13.56
C ALA A 40 16.42 1.43 -12.53
N THR A 41 16.28 0.47 -11.61
CA THR A 41 15.43 0.61 -10.43
C THR A 41 16.31 0.56 -9.18
N GLN A 42 16.11 1.53 -8.28
CA GLN A 42 16.77 1.57 -6.98
C GLN A 42 15.81 1.06 -5.92
N PHE A 43 16.34 0.26 -4.99
CA PHE A 43 15.57 -0.29 -3.87
C PHE A 43 16.27 0.07 -2.56
N ALA A 44 15.48 0.44 -1.56
CA ALA A 44 15.98 0.74 -0.23
C ALA A 44 14.99 0.24 0.83
N LEU A 45 15.51 -0.30 1.94
CA LEU A 45 14.71 -0.77 3.06
C LEU A 45 15.37 -0.32 4.36
N TRP A 46 14.60 0.25 5.29
CA TRP A 46 15.09 0.52 6.64
C TRP A 46 14.88 -0.73 7.50
N ALA A 47 15.98 -1.38 7.87
CA ALA A 47 16.00 -2.59 8.68
C ALA A 47 17.28 -2.60 9.54
N PRO A 48 17.34 -1.75 10.58
CA PRO A 48 18.56 -1.48 11.34
C PRO A 48 19.10 -2.68 12.11
N THR A 49 18.26 -3.66 12.40
CA THR A 49 18.63 -4.89 13.14
C THR A 49 18.92 -6.09 12.24
N ALA A 50 18.83 -5.90 10.92
CA ALA A 50 19.05 -6.98 9.97
C ALA A 50 20.52 -7.45 9.93
N ASP A 51 20.71 -8.76 9.84
CA ASP A 51 22.00 -9.38 9.54
C ASP A 51 22.25 -9.41 8.02
N GLU A 52 21.19 -9.67 7.25
CA GLU A 52 21.16 -9.67 5.79
C GLU A 52 19.79 -9.20 5.30
N VAL A 53 19.76 -8.56 4.13
CA VAL A 53 18.52 -8.25 3.41
C VAL A 53 18.66 -8.68 1.96
N ARG A 54 17.60 -9.27 1.41
CA ARG A 54 17.51 -9.68 0.01
C ARG A 54 16.33 -9.00 -0.66
N LEU A 55 16.55 -8.58 -1.90
CA LEU A 55 15.51 -8.24 -2.85
C LEU A 55 15.17 -9.48 -3.66
N MET A 56 13.89 -9.83 -3.75
CA MET A 56 13.36 -10.93 -4.53
C MET A 56 12.55 -10.36 -5.68
N LEU A 57 12.82 -10.76 -6.93
CA LEU A 57 12.10 -10.29 -8.12
C LEU A 57 11.21 -11.37 -8.70
N PHE A 58 9.99 -10.99 -9.12
CA PHE A 58 8.96 -11.91 -9.61
C PHE A 58 8.35 -11.41 -10.93
N GLU A 59 7.91 -12.36 -11.75
CA GLU A 59 7.18 -12.07 -13.00
C GLU A 59 5.73 -11.62 -12.74
N ALA A 60 5.08 -12.15 -11.70
CA ALA A 60 3.66 -11.93 -11.40
C ALA A 60 3.46 -11.45 -9.96
N GLY A 61 2.32 -10.79 -9.71
CA GLY A 61 1.93 -10.28 -8.40
C GLY A 61 1.58 -11.35 -7.38
N ASP A 62 1.30 -12.58 -7.84
CA ASP A 62 1.04 -13.75 -7.01
C ASP A 62 1.62 -15.01 -7.68
N GLY A 63 1.63 -16.12 -6.92
CA GLY A 63 2.10 -17.42 -7.43
C GLY A 63 3.56 -17.43 -7.91
N GLY A 64 4.06 -18.59 -8.35
CA GLY A 64 5.42 -18.75 -8.86
C GLY A 64 6.53 -18.46 -7.84
N HIS A 65 7.77 -18.58 -8.30
CA HIS A 65 8.96 -18.31 -7.51
C HIS A 65 9.68 -17.06 -8.00
N ALA A 66 10.52 -16.48 -7.14
CA ALA A 66 11.42 -15.41 -7.56
C ALA A 66 12.32 -15.91 -8.69
N TYR A 67 12.38 -15.15 -9.78
CA TYR A 67 13.31 -15.48 -10.88
C TYR A 67 14.72 -14.95 -10.61
N GLU A 68 14.84 -13.99 -9.69
CA GLU A 68 16.11 -13.42 -9.28
C GLU A 68 16.07 -13.05 -7.80
N THR A 69 17.18 -13.28 -7.10
CA THR A 69 17.38 -12.91 -5.70
C THR A 69 18.70 -12.13 -5.61
N ILE A 70 18.65 -10.92 -5.07
CA ILE A 70 19.77 -10.01 -5.01
C ILE A 70 20.05 -9.64 -3.56
N SER A 71 21.28 -9.85 -3.09
CA SER A 71 21.69 -9.37 -1.77
C SER A 71 21.78 -7.85 -1.79
N MET A 72 21.22 -7.22 -0.77
CA MET A 72 21.30 -5.78 -0.60
C MET A 72 22.51 -5.41 0.25
N GLU A 73 23.03 -4.22 0.06
CA GLU A 73 24.18 -3.70 0.78
C GLU A 73 23.73 -2.83 1.95
N SER A 74 24.35 -3.04 3.12
CA SER A 74 24.14 -2.17 4.28
C SER A 74 24.66 -0.77 4.00
N SER A 75 23.88 0.24 4.40
CA SER A 75 24.14 1.65 4.17
C SER A 75 23.96 2.44 5.47
N GLU A 76 24.07 3.76 5.40
CA GLU A 76 23.91 4.64 6.55
C GLU A 76 22.51 4.57 7.18
N GLU A 77 22.39 4.94 8.42
CA GLU A 77 21.14 5.08 9.17
C GLU A 77 20.28 3.80 9.21
N GLY A 78 20.91 2.61 9.23
CA GLY A 78 20.20 1.31 9.26
C GLY A 78 19.46 0.96 7.97
N THR A 79 19.80 1.61 6.87
CA THR A 79 19.18 1.38 5.55
C THR A 79 19.98 0.33 4.76
N TRP A 80 19.28 -0.51 4.02
CA TRP A 80 19.82 -1.46 3.05
C TRP A 80 19.45 -1.00 1.65
N LYS A 81 20.38 -1.10 0.70
CA LYS A 81 20.18 -0.59 -0.67
C LYS A 81 20.67 -1.57 -1.72
N THR A 82 20.03 -1.54 -2.88
CA THR A 82 20.53 -2.16 -4.09
C THR A 82 20.02 -1.41 -5.32
N LYS A 83 20.72 -1.57 -6.44
CA LYS A 83 20.34 -1.01 -7.75
C LYS A 83 20.37 -2.11 -8.80
N VAL A 84 19.30 -2.21 -9.58
CA VAL A 84 19.21 -3.15 -10.70
C VAL A 84 19.22 -2.36 -12.00
N GLU A 85 20.28 -2.51 -12.79
CA GLU A 85 20.52 -1.75 -14.02
C GLU A 85 19.85 -2.41 -15.23
N LYS A 86 18.54 -2.47 -15.20
CA LYS A 86 17.67 -2.91 -16.30
C LYS A 86 16.25 -2.37 -16.11
N ASP A 87 15.47 -2.37 -17.19
CA ASP A 87 14.06 -2.04 -17.14
C ASP A 87 13.28 -3.15 -16.43
N LEU A 88 12.67 -2.81 -15.30
CA LEU A 88 11.86 -3.72 -14.49
C LEU A 88 10.38 -3.36 -14.48
N ILE A 89 9.92 -2.47 -15.38
CA ILE A 89 8.51 -2.08 -15.42
C ILE A 89 7.59 -3.30 -15.51
N GLY A 90 6.54 -3.31 -14.72
CA GLY A 90 5.56 -4.39 -14.68
C GLY A 90 6.02 -5.66 -13.94
N LYS A 91 7.23 -5.68 -13.39
CA LYS A 91 7.70 -6.74 -12.50
C LYS A 91 7.26 -6.47 -11.07
N PHE A 92 7.40 -7.49 -10.22
CA PHE A 92 7.06 -7.42 -8.81
C PHE A 92 8.26 -7.75 -7.95
N TYR A 93 8.23 -7.28 -6.71
CA TYR A 93 9.30 -7.53 -5.77
C TYR A 93 8.81 -7.75 -4.34
N THR A 94 9.67 -8.38 -3.55
CA THR A 94 9.60 -8.40 -2.09
C THR A 94 10.98 -8.17 -1.52
N PHE A 95 11.01 -7.71 -0.29
CA PHE A 95 12.19 -7.79 0.56
C PHE A 95 12.09 -9.05 1.44
N ASN A 96 13.23 -9.59 1.83
CA ASN A 96 13.31 -10.60 2.86
C ASN A 96 14.47 -10.27 3.79
N VAL A 97 14.17 -10.17 5.08
CA VAL A 97 15.09 -9.72 6.13
C VAL A 97 15.52 -10.93 6.95
N LYS A 98 16.79 -11.02 7.26
CA LYS A 98 17.38 -12.05 8.13
C LYS A 98 17.82 -11.43 9.44
N ILE A 99 17.38 -12.01 10.55
CA ILE A 99 17.79 -11.64 11.91
C ILE A 99 18.08 -12.89 12.71
N ASN A 100 19.24 -12.96 13.37
CA ASN A 100 19.66 -14.12 14.17
C ASN A 100 19.54 -15.44 13.38
N ASP A 101 20.12 -15.47 12.20
CA ASP A 101 20.11 -16.60 11.27
C ASP A 101 18.73 -17.05 10.78
N LYS A 102 17.66 -16.31 11.08
CA LYS A 102 16.30 -16.62 10.65
C LYS A 102 15.80 -15.61 9.62
N TRP A 103 15.35 -16.09 8.47
CA TRP A 103 14.60 -15.29 7.49
C TRP A 103 13.18 -15.05 7.99
N LEU A 104 12.73 -13.80 8.00
CA LEU A 104 11.43 -13.39 8.53
C LEU A 104 10.27 -13.65 7.56
N GLY A 105 10.57 -13.95 6.31
CA GLY A 105 9.59 -14.11 5.24
C GLY A 105 9.50 -12.88 4.33
N ASP A 106 8.83 -13.07 3.19
CA ASP A 106 8.70 -12.04 2.17
C ASP A 106 7.76 -10.92 2.60
N THR A 107 8.13 -9.67 2.30
CA THR A 107 7.32 -8.48 2.52
C THR A 107 7.43 -7.52 1.33
N PRO A 108 6.34 -6.87 0.89
CA PRO A 108 6.40 -5.81 -0.11
C PRO A 108 7.12 -4.55 0.38
N GLY A 109 7.52 -4.52 1.66
CA GLY A 109 7.96 -3.33 2.37
C GLY A 109 6.81 -2.66 3.12
N ILE A 110 7.11 -1.58 3.83
CA ILE A 110 6.11 -0.81 4.60
C ILE A 110 5.65 0.46 3.86
N ASN A 111 6.40 0.88 2.83
CA ASN A 111 6.14 2.08 2.04
C ASN A 111 5.86 1.76 0.57
N ALA A 112 5.41 0.54 0.26
CA ALA A 112 5.03 0.17 -1.10
C ALA A 112 3.97 1.16 -1.66
N LYS A 113 4.11 1.59 -2.91
CA LYS A 113 3.17 2.51 -3.57
C LYS A 113 2.19 1.79 -4.49
N ALA A 114 2.52 0.57 -4.86
CA ALA A 114 1.70 -0.30 -5.68
C ALA A 114 1.94 -1.75 -5.26
N VAL A 115 0.90 -2.56 -5.27
CA VAL A 115 0.97 -3.98 -4.93
C VAL A 115 0.22 -4.81 -5.97
N GLY A 116 0.61 -6.06 -6.12
CA GLY A 116 -0.11 -7.06 -6.89
C GLY A 116 -1.38 -7.53 -6.18
N VAL A 117 -2.10 -8.43 -6.83
CA VAL A 117 -3.31 -9.04 -6.30
C VAL A 117 -3.07 -9.63 -4.89
N ASN A 118 -4.02 -9.39 -3.99
CA ASN A 118 -3.94 -9.75 -2.56
C ASN A 118 -2.76 -9.12 -1.79
N GLY A 119 -2.11 -8.08 -2.31
CA GLY A 119 -1.15 -7.25 -1.58
C GLY A 119 0.16 -7.91 -1.13
N LYS A 120 0.50 -9.13 -1.63
CA LYS A 120 1.65 -9.89 -1.14
C LYS A 120 3.00 -9.46 -1.72
N ARG A 121 3.00 -8.83 -2.89
CA ARG A 121 4.19 -8.34 -3.59
C ARG A 121 3.99 -6.90 -3.99
N ALA A 122 5.01 -6.08 -3.80
CA ALA A 122 5.01 -4.74 -4.36
C ALA A 122 5.26 -4.79 -5.87
N ALA A 123 4.75 -3.81 -6.58
CA ALA A 123 4.87 -3.70 -8.03
C ALA A 123 5.82 -2.57 -8.42
N ILE A 124 6.59 -2.81 -9.48
CA ILE A 124 7.46 -1.81 -10.10
C ILE A 124 6.66 -1.12 -11.21
N ILE A 125 6.26 0.12 -10.94
CA ILE A 125 5.46 0.94 -11.86
C ILE A 125 6.05 2.33 -12.03
N ASP A 126 5.76 2.97 -13.14
CA ASP A 126 5.88 4.42 -13.28
C ASP A 126 4.59 5.08 -12.77
N MET A 127 4.64 5.75 -11.63
CA MET A 127 3.49 6.43 -11.04
C MET A 127 2.85 7.48 -11.97
N LYS A 128 3.63 8.11 -12.84
CA LYS A 128 3.11 9.08 -13.81
C LYS A 128 2.27 8.42 -14.90
N SER A 129 2.58 7.17 -15.27
CA SER A 129 1.80 6.42 -16.24
C SER A 129 0.39 6.08 -15.75
N THR A 130 0.12 6.21 -14.44
CA THR A 130 -1.20 6.00 -13.85
C THR A 130 -2.08 7.25 -13.84
N ASP A 131 -1.56 8.39 -14.26
CA ASP A 131 -2.31 9.65 -14.30
C ASP A 131 -3.37 9.60 -15.42
N PRO A 132 -4.66 9.80 -15.10
CA PRO A 132 -5.68 9.97 -16.13
C PRO A 132 -5.49 11.30 -16.88
N GLU A 133 -6.12 11.42 -18.03
CA GLU A 133 -6.09 12.65 -18.83
C GLU A 133 -6.54 13.85 -17.99
N GLY A 134 -5.74 14.93 -18.01
CA GLY A 134 -6.00 16.16 -17.26
C GLY A 134 -5.74 16.06 -15.76
N TRP A 135 -5.10 15.00 -15.26
CA TRP A 135 -4.79 14.85 -13.84
C TRP A 135 -3.91 15.97 -13.28
N ALA A 136 -2.93 16.44 -14.06
CA ALA A 136 -2.04 17.52 -13.65
C ALA A 136 -2.78 18.85 -13.41
N ASP A 137 -3.93 19.04 -14.05
CA ASP A 137 -4.78 20.22 -13.92
C ASP A 137 -5.94 20.03 -12.93
N ASP A 138 -6.07 18.85 -12.34
CA ASP A 138 -7.12 18.55 -11.37
C ASP A 138 -6.99 19.44 -10.14
N LYS A 139 -8.10 20.01 -9.72
CA LYS A 139 -8.14 20.90 -8.55
C LYS A 139 -9.29 20.54 -7.63
N ARG A 140 -8.96 20.32 -6.38
CA ARG A 140 -9.97 20.19 -5.34
C ARG A 140 -10.88 21.44 -5.35
N PRO A 141 -12.21 21.29 -5.38
CA PRO A 141 -13.15 22.39 -5.33
C PRO A 141 -12.87 23.35 -4.16
N ALA A 142 -13.03 24.66 -4.35
CA ALA A 142 -12.83 25.64 -3.28
C ALA A 142 -13.94 25.52 -2.21
N LEU A 143 -13.60 25.73 -0.95
CA LEU A 143 -14.54 25.79 0.18
C LEU A 143 -14.47 27.19 0.80
N ALA A 144 -15.59 27.88 0.86
CA ALA A 144 -15.62 29.24 1.38
C ALA A 144 -15.51 29.27 2.91
N SER A 145 -16.19 28.37 3.59
CA SER A 145 -16.18 28.24 5.04
C SER A 145 -16.26 26.76 5.47
N PRO A 146 -15.60 26.35 6.58
CA PRO A 146 -15.87 25.05 7.19
C PRO A 146 -17.33 24.80 7.57
N ALA A 147 -18.11 25.85 7.80
CA ALA A 147 -19.55 25.77 8.09
C ALA A 147 -20.39 25.32 6.87
N ASP A 148 -19.81 25.37 5.66
CA ASP A 148 -20.49 24.96 4.42
C ASP A 148 -20.31 23.47 4.13
N VAL A 149 -19.64 22.71 5.02
CA VAL A 149 -19.40 21.27 4.83
C VAL A 149 -20.70 20.49 5.02
N ILE A 150 -21.09 19.77 3.96
CA ILE A 150 -22.13 18.74 3.98
C ILE A 150 -21.41 17.45 3.62
N LEU A 151 -21.20 16.60 4.63
CA LEU A 151 -20.43 15.36 4.52
C LEU A 151 -21.37 14.17 4.30
N TYR A 152 -21.03 13.34 3.33
CA TYR A 152 -21.73 12.07 3.06
C TYR A 152 -20.71 10.93 3.17
N GLU A 153 -20.86 10.09 4.21
CA GLU A 153 -20.06 8.89 4.37
C GLU A 153 -20.59 7.78 3.48
N MET A 154 -19.71 7.11 2.76
CA MET A 154 -20.12 6.05 1.84
C MET A 154 -19.06 4.96 1.67
N HIS A 155 -19.53 3.77 1.34
CA HIS A 155 -18.72 2.63 0.97
C HIS A 155 -18.70 2.47 -0.55
N HIS A 156 -17.52 2.26 -1.15
CA HIS A 156 -17.38 2.12 -2.61
C HIS A 156 -18.30 1.08 -3.22
N ARG A 157 -18.34 -0.11 -2.61
CA ARG A 157 -19.14 -1.22 -3.10
C ARG A 157 -20.64 -0.91 -2.97
N ASP A 158 -21.07 -0.50 -1.79
CA ASP A 158 -22.49 -0.36 -1.49
C ASP A 158 -23.16 0.78 -2.25
N MET A 159 -22.40 1.80 -2.63
CA MET A 159 -22.91 2.92 -3.42
C MET A 159 -23.46 2.50 -4.78
N SER A 160 -23.03 1.35 -5.31
CA SER A 160 -23.33 0.96 -6.70
C SER A 160 -23.64 -0.51 -6.92
N ILE A 161 -23.42 -1.39 -5.91
CA ILE A 161 -23.49 -2.85 -6.10
C ILE A 161 -24.89 -3.37 -6.42
N ASP A 162 -25.94 -2.67 -6.00
CA ASP A 162 -27.31 -3.11 -6.27
C ASP A 162 -27.56 -3.21 -7.77
N PRO A 163 -28.15 -4.30 -8.28
CA PRO A 163 -28.48 -4.46 -9.68
C PRO A 163 -29.34 -3.33 -10.26
N SER A 164 -30.18 -2.72 -9.43
CA SER A 164 -31.07 -1.61 -9.82
C SER A 164 -30.39 -0.25 -9.88
N SER A 165 -29.10 -0.13 -9.52
CA SER A 165 -28.39 1.14 -9.53
C SER A 165 -28.24 1.79 -10.90
N GLY A 166 -28.40 1.02 -12.00
CA GLY A 166 -28.16 1.49 -13.35
C GLY A 166 -26.68 1.76 -13.68
N ILE A 167 -25.78 1.53 -12.74
CA ILE A 167 -24.33 1.71 -12.88
C ILE A 167 -23.74 0.46 -13.53
N GLU A 168 -22.79 0.65 -14.44
CA GLU A 168 -22.08 -0.44 -15.14
C GLU A 168 -21.00 -1.06 -14.24
N HIS A 169 -20.08 -0.23 -13.72
CA HIS A 169 -18.95 -0.66 -12.89
C HIS A 169 -19.34 -0.82 -11.41
N LYS A 170 -20.26 -1.74 -11.16
CA LYS A 170 -20.81 -1.99 -9.81
C LYS A 170 -19.74 -2.34 -8.79
N GLY A 171 -19.72 -1.63 -7.67
CA GLY A 171 -18.80 -1.86 -6.57
C GLY A 171 -17.35 -1.43 -6.86
N LYS A 172 -17.10 -0.67 -7.92
CA LYS A 172 -15.76 -0.27 -8.36
C LYS A 172 -15.53 1.23 -8.22
N PHE A 173 -14.26 1.65 -8.20
CA PHE A 173 -13.90 3.08 -8.23
C PHE A 173 -14.59 3.80 -9.38
N LEU A 174 -14.64 3.17 -10.56
CA LEU A 174 -15.23 3.76 -11.75
C LEU A 174 -16.75 4.02 -11.63
N ALA A 175 -17.45 3.40 -10.69
CA ALA A 175 -18.87 3.66 -10.46
C ALA A 175 -19.17 5.16 -10.24
N LEU A 176 -18.26 5.88 -9.60
CA LEU A 176 -18.41 7.32 -9.34
C LEU A 176 -17.92 8.21 -10.49
N THR A 177 -17.53 7.64 -11.61
CA THR A 177 -17.23 8.38 -12.85
C THR A 177 -18.41 8.39 -13.81
N GLU A 178 -19.40 7.51 -13.61
CA GLU A 178 -20.56 7.35 -14.48
C GLU A 178 -21.61 8.43 -14.20
N GLN A 179 -22.11 9.07 -15.24
CA GLN A 179 -23.14 10.11 -15.19
C GLN A 179 -24.41 9.65 -15.90
N GLY A 180 -25.55 10.22 -15.53
CA GLY A 180 -26.84 9.90 -16.14
C GLY A 180 -27.40 8.54 -15.71
N THR A 181 -26.83 7.89 -14.71
CA THR A 181 -27.31 6.61 -14.18
C THR A 181 -28.59 6.81 -13.35
N VAL A 182 -29.54 5.91 -13.52
CA VAL A 182 -30.85 6.00 -12.85
C VAL A 182 -31.33 4.64 -12.38
N SER A 183 -32.11 4.64 -11.29
CA SER A 183 -32.88 3.49 -10.84
C SER A 183 -34.03 3.15 -11.82
N PRO A 184 -34.71 1.99 -11.66
CA PRO A 184 -35.94 1.67 -12.42
C PRO A 184 -37.03 2.75 -12.31
N ASP A 185 -37.10 3.43 -11.16
CA ASP A 185 -38.05 4.53 -10.91
C ASP A 185 -37.61 5.88 -11.48
N LYS A 186 -36.52 5.90 -12.28
CA LYS A 186 -35.95 7.10 -12.89
C LYS A 186 -35.33 8.11 -11.92
N LEU A 187 -34.98 7.67 -10.72
CA LEU A 187 -34.25 8.49 -9.75
C LEU A 187 -32.76 8.42 -10.04
N ALA A 188 -32.07 9.54 -9.91
CA ALA A 188 -30.62 9.60 -10.10
C ALA A 188 -29.89 8.71 -9.11
N THR A 189 -28.83 8.05 -9.59
CA THR A 189 -27.94 7.18 -8.80
C THR A 189 -26.49 7.64 -8.92
N GLY A 190 -25.58 7.05 -8.15
CA GLY A 190 -24.15 7.35 -8.23
C GLY A 190 -23.82 8.82 -8.00
N ILE A 191 -22.94 9.38 -8.83
CA ILE A 191 -22.45 10.75 -8.69
C ILE A 191 -23.56 11.80 -8.87
N ASP A 192 -24.54 11.54 -9.72
CA ASP A 192 -25.63 12.49 -9.95
C ASP A 192 -26.57 12.55 -8.75
N HIS A 193 -26.80 11.45 -8.05
CA HIS A 193 -27.51 11.45 -6.78
C HIS A 193 -26.79 12.29 -5.73
N LEU A 194 -25.46 12.17 -5.60
CA LEU A 194 -24.68 13.00 -4.68
C LEU A 194 -24.79 14.51 -4.99
N LYS A 195 -24.85 14.87 -6.28
CA LYS A 195 -25.08 16.26 -6.72
C LYS A 195 -26.48 16.75 -6.35
N GLU A 196 -27.51 15.94 -6.55
CA GLU A 196 -28.90 16.26 -6.18
C GLU A 196 -29.07 16.47 -4.67
N LEU A 197 -28.37 15.66 -3.84
CA LEU A 197 -28.33 15.84 -2.39
C LEU A 197 -27.62 17.14 -1.96
N GLY A 198 -26.82 17.76 -2.84
CA GLY A 198 -26.06 18.95 -2.54
C GLY A 198 -24.90 18.75 -1.59
N VAL A 199 -24.36 17.52 -1.50
CA VAL A 199 -23.19 17.21 -0.66
C VAL A 199 -21.96 17.91 -1.19
N THR A 200 -21.13 18.40 -0.29
CA THR A 200 -19.88 19.07 -0.64
C THR A 200 -18.66 18.20 -0.49
N HIS A 201 -18.79 17.11 0.27
CA HIS A 201 -17.74 16.14 0.55
C HIS A 201 -18.30 14.73 0.57
N VAL A 202 -17.60 13.79 -0.03
CA VAL A 202 -17.77 12.36 0.24
C VAL A 202 -16.67 11.91 1.17
N HIS A 203 -17.04 11.20 2.23
CA HIS A 203 -16.15 10.53 3.15
C HIS A 203 -16.15 9.06 2.78
N LEU A 204 -15.11 8.64 2.08
CA LEU A 204 -14.97 7.26 1.63
C LEU A 204 -14.47 6.39 2.77
N LEU A 205 -15.19 5.32 3.10
CA LEU A 205 -14.67 4.25 3.96
C LEU A 205 -13.32 3.74 3.45
N PRO A 206 -12.49 3.07 4.27
CA PRO A 206 -11.12 2.80 3.91
C PRO A 206 -10.95 2.26 2.49
N SER A 207 -10.13 2.96 1.69
CA SER A 207 -9.96 2.73 0.27
C SER A 207 -8.61 2.07 -0.07
N TYR A 208 -7.73 1.88 0.93
CA TYR A 208 -6.45 1.24 0.73
C TYR A 208 -6.48 -0.24 1.12
N ASP A 209 -5.51 -0.97 0.61
CA ASP A 209 -5.36 -2.42 0.60
C ASP A 209 -5.58 -3.05 1.99
N TYR A 210 -6.61 -3.86 2.08
CA TYR A 210 -7.04 -4.60 3.26
C TYR A 210 -7.04 -6.11 3.00
N ALA A 211 -7.01 -6.93 4.04
CA ALA A 211 -6.63 -8.34 3.91
C ALA A 211 -7.79 -9.32 3.72
N SER A 212 -9.01 -9.01 4.21
CA SER A 212 -10.06 -10.02 4.36
C SER A 212 -10.88 -10.31 3.10
N VAL A 213 -10.61 -9.66 1.98
CA VAL A 213 -11.23 -10.00 0.68
C VAL A 213 -10.17 -10.61 -0.23
N ASP A 214 -10.42 -11.81 -0.71
CA ASP A 214 -9.59 -12.44 -1.72
C ASP A 214 -9.88 -11.80 -3.08
N GLU A 215 -8.96 -10.96 -3.56
CA GLU A 215 -9.08 -10.24 -4.83
C GLU A 215 -9.12 -11.17 -6.05
N THR A 216 -8.76 -12.45 -5.90
CA THR A 216 -8.86 -13.45 -6.96
C THR A 216 -10.25 -14.07 -7.07
N LYS A 217 -11.17 -13.74 -6.14
CA LYS A 217 -12.51 -14.32 -6.00
C LYS A 217 -13.57 -13.26 -5.78
N LEU A 218 -13.52 -12.19 -6.54
CA LEU A 218 -14.45 -11.06 -6.41
C LEU A 218 -15.91 -11.42 -6.77
N ASP A 219 -16.13 -12.52 -7.47
CA ASP A 219 -17.45 -13.10 -7.75
C ASP A 219 -18.15 -13.65 -6.48
N GLU A 220 -17.40 -13.97 -5.42
CA GLU A 220 -17.98 -14.31 -4.11
C GLU A 220 -18.72 -13.12 -3.46
N ASN A 221 -18.57 -11.92 -3.99
CA ASN A 221 -19.20 -10.68 -3.56
C ASN A 221 -19.08 -10.42 -2.05
N LYS A 222 -17.92 -10.69 -1.49
CA LYS A 222 -17.63 -10.59 -0.07
C LYS A 222 -17.60 -9.12 0.37
N TYR A 223 -18.28 -8.83 1.47
CA TYR A 223 -18.33 -7.49 2.05
C TYR A 223 -17.18 -7.28 3.05
N ASN A 224 -16.58 -6.11 3.02
CA ASN A 224 -15.61 -5.64 4.02
C ASN A 224 -15.67 -4.11 4.12
N TRP A 225 -15.67 -3.58 5.32
CA TRP A 225 -15.61 -2.13 5.55
C TRP A 225 -14.22 -1.54 5.25
N GLY A 226 -13.17 -2.37 5.18
CA GLY A 226 -11.80 -1.94 4.91
C GLY A 226 -10.98 -1.61 6.16
N TYR A 227 -11.46 -1.93 7.37
CA TYR A 227 -10.77 -1.63 8.63
C TYR A 227 -9.79 -2.74 9.07
N ASP A 228 -9.25 -3.50 8.15
CA ASP A 228 -8.23 -4.53 8.36
C ASP A 228 -7.02 -4.32 7.42
N PRO A 229 -6.28 -3.21 7.61
CA PRO A 229 -5.26 -2.77 6.67
C PRO A 229 -4.09 -3.74 6.56
N GLN A 230 -3.64 -3.99 5.32
CA GLN A 230 -2.47 -4.79 4.99
C GLN A 230 -1.35 -3.94 4.40
N ASN A 231 -1.63 -3.10 3.39
CA ASN A 231 -0.67 -2.16 2.82
C ASN A 231 -1.23 -0.74 2.87
N TYR A 232 -0.66 0.08 3.72
CA TYR A 232 -1.10 1.46 3.88
C TYR A 232 -0.87 2.28 2.60
N ASN A 233 -1.84 3.15 2.28
CA ASN A 233 -1.75 4.12 1.19
C ASN A 233 -1.61 3.52 -0.23
N VAL A 234 -2.02 2.28 -0.42
CA VAL A 234 -2.14 1.61 -1.73
C VAL A 234 -3.62 1.37 -1.99
N PRO A 235 -4.22 1.80 -3.11
CA PRO A 235 -5.62 1.52 -3.40
C PRO A 235 -5.93 0.02 -3.40
N ASP A 236 -7.07 -0.36 -2.81
CA ASP A 236 -7.50 -1.76 -2.73
C ASP A 236 -7.92 -2.31 -4.09
N GLY A 237 -7.49 -3.52 -4.41
CA GLY A 237 -7.77 -4.14 -5.70
C GLY A 237 -9.18 -4.64 -5.87
N SER A 238 -9.95 -4.86 -4.79
CA SER A 238 -11.34 -5.29 -4.89
C SER A 238 -12.24 -4.22 -5.54
N TYR A 239 -11.85 -2.95 -5.42
CA TYR A 239 -12.55 -1.83 -6.07
C TYR A 239 -12.04 -1.51 -7.48
N SER A 240 -11.02 -2.22 -7.98
CA SER A 240 -10.50 -2.10 -9.34
C SER A 240 -11.23 -3.02 -10.32
N THR A 241 -11.28 -2.64 -11.58
CA THR A 241 -11.79 -3.51 -12.65
C THR A 241 -10.82 -4.65 -12.98
N ASP A 242 -9.53 -4.50 -12.68
CA ASP A 242 -8.51 -5.53 -12.83
C ASP A 242 -7.55 -5.53 -11.62
N PRO A 243 -7.79 -6.37 -10.60
CA PRO A 243 -6.95 -6.42 -9.42
C PRO A 243 -5.53 -6.97 -9.68
N TYR A 244 -5.33 -7.68 -10.81
CA TYR A 244 -4.02 -8.21 -11.17
C TYR A 244 -3.07 -7.15 -11.74
N LYS A 245 -3.60 -5.98 -12.13
CA LYS A 245 -2.84 -4.86 -12.68
C LYS A 245 -2.73 -3.69 -11.70
N PRO A 246 -1.60 -3.54 -11.02
CA PRO A 246 -1.42 -2.50 -10.00
C PRO A 246 -1.63 -1.07 -10.49
N ASP A 247 -1.28 -0.78 -11.76
CA ASP A 247 -1.48 0.53 -12.37
C ASP A 247 -2.95 0.84 -12.63
N VAL A 248 -3.78 -0.17 -12.90
CA VAL A 248 -5.23 -0.01 -13.13
C VAL A 248 -5.91 0.49 -11.87
N ARG A 249 -5.69 -0.14 -10.70
CA ARG A 249 -6.31 0.29 -9.43
C ARG A 249 -5.97 1.73 -9.08
N ILE A 250 -4.74 2.15 -9.32
CA ILE A 250 -4.28 3.51 -9.04
C ILE A 250 -4.91 4.51 -10.02
N ARG A 251 -4.96 4.17 -11.30
CA ARG A 251 -5.56 5.02 -12.33
C ARG A 251 -7.06 5.22 -12.07
N GLU A 252 -7.78 4.15 -11.79
CA GLU A 252 -9.22 4.21 -11.53
C GLU A 252 -9.54 4.99 -10.26
N PHE A 253 -8.73 4.84 -9.20
CA PHE A 253 -8.86 5.67 -8.01
C PHE A 253 -8.66 7.17 -8.32
N LYS A 254 -7.66 7.52 -9.14
CA LYS A 254 -7.45 8.90 -9.60
C LYS A 254 -8.61 9.40 -10.45
N GLN A 255 -9.14 8.57 -11.35
CA GLN A 255 -10.32 8.92 -12.17
C GLN A 255 -11.54 9.21 -11.32
N MET A 256 -11.80 8.41 -10.29
CA MET A 256 -12.87 8.64 -9.33
C MET A 256 -12.70 10.01 -8.63
N VAL A 257 -11.53 10.28 -8.07
CA VAL A 257 -11.24 11.56 -7.41
C VAL A 257 -11.45 12.73 -8.37
N GLN A 258 -10.94 12.63 -9.60
CA GLN A 258 -11.09 13.67 -10.63
C GLN A 258 -12.56 13.89 -11.01
N ALA A 259 -13.34 12.81 -11.13
CA ALA A 259 -14.78 12.90 -11.45
C ALA A 259 -15.55 13.60 -10.33
N LEU A 260 -15.28 13.27 -9.08
CA LEU A 260 -15.87 13.93 -7.91
C LEU A 260 -15.48 15.42 -7.85
N HIS A 261 -14.22 15.76 -8.08
CA HIS A 261 -13.77 17.14 -8.15
C HIS A 261 -14.47 17.92 -9.26
N LYS A 262 -14.61 17.35 -10.45
CA LYS A 262 -15.37 17.95 -11.57
C LYS A 262 -16.84 18.14 -11.24
N ALA A 263 -17.42 17.30 -10.41
CA ALA A 263 -18.79 17.41 -9.91
C ALA A 263 -18.95 18.46 -8.77
N GLY A 264 -17.86 19.08 -8.35
CA GLY A 264 -17.86 20.04 -7.23
C GLY A 264 -17.78 19.40 -5.84
N ILE A 265 -17.52 18.10 -5.77
CA ILE A 265 -17.49 17.30 -4.54
C ILE A 265 -16.05 17.01 -4.15
N ARG A 266 -15.70 17.26 -2.89
CA ARG A 266 -14.38 16.94 -2.32
C ARG A 266 -14.34 15.53 -1.80
N VAL A 267 -13.16 14.94 -1.78
CA VAL A 267 -12.93 13.59 -1.27
C VAL A 267 -12.24 13.65 0.09
N VAL A 268 -12.79 12.94 1.07
CA VAL A 268 -12.17 12.65 2.36
C VAL A 268 -11.92 11.15 2.40
N LEU A 269 -10.69 10.75 2.70
CA LEU A 269 -10.34 9.35 2.85
C LEU A 269 -10.31 8.98 4.33
N ASP A 270 -11.03 7.93 4.70
CA ASP A 270 -10.88 7.29 6.00
C ASP A 270 -9.57 6.50 6.03
N VAL A 271 -8.77 6.72 7.06
CA VAL A 271 -7.45 6.11 7.18
C VAL A 271 -7.29 5.41 8.53
N VAL A 272 -6.83 4.16 8.49
CA VAL A 272 -6.66 3.29 9.65
C VAL A 272 -5.18 3.09 9.89
N TYR A 273 -4.57 3.94 10.72
CA TYR A 273 -3.14 3.84 11.07
C TYR A 273 -2.90 3.31 12.46
N ASN A 274 -3.94 3.01 13.23
CA ASN A 274 -3.85 2.59 14.62
C ASN A 274 -3.65 1.08 14.81
N HIS A 275 -3.83 0.27 13.77
CA HIS A 275 -3.59 -1.18 13.79
C HIS A 275 -3.33 -1.73 12.40
N THR A 276 -2.88 -2.98 12.33
CA THR A 276 -2.80 -3.79 11.11
C THR A 276 -3.72 -5.01 11.23
N PHE A 277 -4.03 -5.65 10.10
CA PHE A 277 -4.87 -6.85 10.05
C PHE A 277 -4.40 -7.94 11.01
N ASN A 278 -3.11 -8.20 11.05
CA ASN A 278 -2.48 -9.12 12.01
C ASN A 278 -1.12 -8.58 12.43
N THR A 279 -0.49 -9.21 13.42
CA THR A 279 0.81 -8.80 13.95
C THR A 279 1.93 -9.68 13.41
N SER A 280 1.86 -10.99 13.64
CA SER A 280 3.00 -11.92 13.51
C SER A 280 3.59 -12.04 12.11
N ASP A 281 2.82 -11.81 11.06
CA ASP A 281 3.22 -11.86 9.67
C ASP A 281 2.95 -10.56 8.90
N SER A 282 2.73 -9.47 9.65
CA SER A 282 2.60 -8.13 9.09
C SER A 282 3.89 -7.69 8.39
N ASN A 283 3.75 -6.73 7.48
CA ASN A 283 4.91 -6.12 6.83
C ASN A 283 5.85 -5.46 7.84
N PHE A 284 5.33 -4.96 8.94
CA PHE A 284 6.09 -4.39 10.05
C PHE A 284 7.00 -5.43 10.73
N GLU A 285 6.44 -6.57 11.14
CA GLU A 285 7.19 -7.63 11.80
C GLU A 285 8.20 -8.31 10.86
N ARG A 286 7.89 -8.39 9.56
CA ARG A 286 8.82 -8.91 8.56
C ARG A 286 9.93 -7.93 8.18
N THR A 287 9.86 -6.69 8.64
CA THR A 287 10.89 -5.66 8.37
C THR A 287 11.71 -5.36 9.62
N VAL A 288 11.08 -4.91 10.71
CA VAL A 288 11.74 -4.57 11.99
C VAL A 288 10.89 -5.09 13.14
N PRO A 289 11.07 -6.36 13.55
CA PRO A 289 10.25 -6.99 14.57
C PRO A 289 10.11 -6.17 15.85
N GLY A 290 8.88 -5.99 16.33
CA GLY A 290 8.53 -5.31 17.58
C GLY A 290 8.57 -3.78 17.52
N TYR A 291 9.24 -3.17 16.55
CA TYR A 291 9.47 -1.73 16.50
C TYR A 291 8.19 -0.91 16.24
N PHE A 292 7.37 -1.36 15.31
CA PHE A 292 6.20 -0.61 14.85
C PHE A 292 4.94 -0.83 15.70
N TYR A 293 5.02 -1.72 16.69
CA TYR A 293 3.90 -2.02 17.57
C TYR A 293 4.18 -1.60 19.00
N ARG A 294 3.18 -1.02 19.66
CA ARG A 294 3.24 -0.74 21.08
C ARG A 294 3.23 -2.04 21.86
N GLN A 295 4.15 -2.14 22.82
CA GLN A 295 4.30 -3.31 23.68
C GLN A 295 4.01 -2.98 25.15
N ARG A 296 3.53 -3.97 25.87
CA ARG A 296 3.42 -3.94 27.33
C ARG A 296 4.78 -4.23 27.97
N PRO A 297 4.95 -3.93 29.28
CA PRO A 297 6.22 -4.22 29.98
C PRO A 297 6.66 -5.70 29.98
N ASP A 298 5.74 -6.63 29.75
CA ASP A 298 6.01 -8.07 29.64
C ASP A 298 6.40 -8.50 28.20
N GLY A 299 6.51 -7.55 27.27
CA GLY A 299 6.86 -7.81 25.86
C GLY A 299 5.69 -8.26 25.00
N THR A 300 4.47 -8.37 25.53
CA THR A 300 3.27 -8.66 24.72
C THR A 300 2.79 -7.39 24.01
N TYR A 301 2.16 -7.56 22.84
CA TYR A 301 1.62 -6.42 22.10
C TYR A 301 0.43 -5.78 22.83
N ALA A 302 0.40 -4.45 22.86
CA ALA A 302 -0.75 -3.69 23.32
C ALA A 302 -1.91 -3.81 22.34
N ASP A 303 -3.13 -3.59 22.83
CA ASP A 303 -4.36 -3.66 22.03
C ASP A 303 -5.27 -2.47 22.38
N GLY A 304 -4.72 -1.26 22.36
CA GLY A 304 -5.50 -0.03 22.56
C GLY A 304 -6.46 0.28 21.42
N SER A 305 -6.23 -0.32 20.27
CA SER A 305 -7.14 -0.24 19.11
C SER A 305 -8.39 -1.12 19.27
N ALA A 306 -8.36 -2.12 20.18
CA ALA A 306 -9.34 -3.21 20.29
C ALA A 306 -9.46 -4.10 19.02
N CYS A 307 -8.39 -4.13 18.20
CA CYS A 307 -8.31 -4.92 16.96
C CYS A 307 -7.18 -5.97 17.01
N GLY A 308 -6.68 -6.30 18.21
CA GLY A 308 -5.66 -7.32 18.44
C GLY A 308 -4.22 -6.81 18.42
N ASN A 309 -3.99 -5.57 17.98
CA ASN A 309 -2.69 -4.91 18.01
C ASN A 309 -2.84 -3.38 18.01
N GLU A 310 -1.76 -2.68 18.30
CA GLU A 310 -1.72 -1.22 18.28
C GLU A 310 -0.38 -0.77 17.71
N THR A 311 -0.43 0.06 16.65
CA THR A 311 0.79 0.65 16.10
C THR A 311 1.39 1.68 17.05
N ALA A 312 2.72 1.70 17.13
CA ALA A 312 3.43 2.71 17.88
C ALA A 312 3.51 4.00 17.04
N SER A 313 2.89 5.06 17.57
CA SER A 313 3.08 6.42 17.07
C SER A 313 3.89 7.19 18.10
N ASN A 314 5.14 7.44 17.82
CA ASN A 314 6.02 8.25 18.66
C ASN A 314 6.17 9.64 18.07
#